data_3215fea4859fb209cf2ed8bc4883826a
#
_entry.id   3215fea4859fb209cf2ed8bc4883826a
#
_cell.length_a   1.000
_cell.length_b   1.000
_cell.length_c   1.000
_cell.angle_alpha   90.00
_cell.angle_beta   90.00
_cell.angle_gamma   90.00
#
_symmetry.space_group_name_H-M   'P 1'
#
loop_
_entity.id
_entity.type
_entity.pdbx_description
1 polymer ?
#
loop_
_entity_poly.entity_id
_entity_poly.type
_entity_poly.pdbx_seq_one_letter_code
_entity_poly.pdbx_strand_id
1 'polypeptide(L)'
;DALLADEQIGAAYARQLPNSECSFVERYTRSFNYPETSCVKTKADLPKYGVKTYFCSNVCAAYKKEIFEKLGGFVERTIFNEDMIYAGNLIQAGYGIAYAAEAKVIHSHNYSCMQQFHRNFDLGVSQAEHPEIFASVKSEGEGIRLVKQTFRYLISRGKIWLIPGFVMQSGCKYAGYLAGKKYRKLPEKAVMWCTMSPYYWKEQ
;
A
#
# COMPACT_ATOMS: atom_id res chain seq x y z
N ASP A 1 -11.31 8.98 -18.28
CA ASP A 1 -12.54 8.18 -18.54
C ASP A 1 -12.99 7.39 -17.31
N ALA A 2 -12.12 6.58 -16.65
CA ALA A 2 -12.52 5.76 -15.50
C ALA A 2 -13.10 6.58 -14.31
N LEU A 3 -12.56 7.78 -14.04
CA LEU A 3 -13.05 8.68 -13.00
C LEU A 3 -14.42 9.28 -13.34
N LEU A 4 -14.72 9.44 -14.62
CA LEU A 4 -15.95 10.08 -15.11
C LEU A 4 -17.02 9.07 -15.50
N ALA A 5 -16.74 7.78 -15.40
CA ALA A 5 -17.66 6.71 -15.80
C ALA A 5 -18.93 6.64 -14.93
N ASP A 6 -18.85 7.10 -13.68
CA ASP A 6 -19.96 7.11 -12.74
C ASP A 6 -19.80 8.27 -11.74
N GLU A 7 -20.89 8.92 -11.37
CA GLU A 7 -20.87 10.02 -10.38
C GLU A 7 -20.44 9.54 -9.00
N GLN A 8 -20.68 8.29 -8.66
CA GLN A 8 -20.28 7.65 -7.41
C GLN A 8 -18.77 7.36 -7.32
N ILE A 9 -18.01 7.44 -8.43
CA ILE A 9 -16.55 7.26 -8.40
C ILE A 9 -15.89 8.57 -7.99
N GLY A 10 -15.22 8.58 -6.83
CA GLY A 10 -14.52 9.76 -6.31
C GLY A 10 -13.03 9.80 -6.59
N ALA A 11 -12.41 8.64 -6.88
CA ALA A 11 -10.99 8.53 -7.21
C ALA A 11 -10.76 7.46 -8.29
N ALA A 12 -9.70 7.62 -9.06
CA ALA A 12 -9.22 6.61 -10.00
C ALA A 12 -7.69 6.54 -9.95
N TYR A 13 -7.10 5.34 -10.11
CA TYR A 13 -5.66 5.16 -10.16
C TYR A 13 -5.23 4.19 -11.26
N ALA A 14 -4.01 4.40 -11.75
CA ALA A 14 -3.44 3.67 -12.88
C ALA A 14 -2.71 2.39 -12.43
N ARG A 15 -2.51 1.49 -13.42
CA ARG A 15 -1.69 0.29 -13.29
C ARG A 15 -0.21 0.65 -13.25
N GLN A 16 0.49 0.23 -12.20
CA GLN A 16 1.94 0.36 -12.13
C GLN A 16 2.62 -0.87 -12.75
N LEU A 17 3.43 -0.61 -13.75
CA LEU A 17 4.28 -1.63 -14.38
C LEU A 17 5.69 -1.57 -13.80
N PRO A 18 6.37 -2.72 -13.69
CA PRO A 18 7.76 -2.77 -13.28
C PRO A 18 8.67 -2.16 -14.34
N ASN A 19 9.75 -1.49 -13.94
CA ASN A 19 10.80 -1.10 -14.88
C ASN A 19 11.59 -2.34 -15.38
N SER A 20 12.39 -2.16 -16.42
CA SER A 20 13.19 -3.24 -17.03
C SER A 20 14.17 -3.88 -16.06
N GLU A 21 14.70 -3.11 -15.10
CA GLU A 21 15.77 -3.49 -14.18
C GLU A 21 15.27 -3.99 -12.83
N CYS A 22 13.95 -4.08 -12.65
CA CYS A 22 13.41 -4.57 -11.39
C CYS A 22 13.70 -6.06 -11.19
N SER A 23 13.88 -6.46 -9.92
CA SER A 23 14.08 -7.86 -9.55
C SER A 23 12.92 -8.74 -9.97
N PHE A 24 13.18 -10.04 -10.16
CA PHE A 24 12.16 -11.02 -10.52
C PHE A 24 10.99 -11.05 -9.51
N VAL A 25 11.30 -10.92 -8.21
CA VAL A 25 10.30 -10.87 -7.14
C VAL A 25 9.48 -9.59 -7.20
N GLU A 26 10.12 -8.44 -7.44
CA GLU A 26 9.40 -7.16 -7.55
C GLU A 26 8.47 -7.15 -8.77
N ARG A 27 8.90 -7.70 -9.89
CA ARG A 27 8.07 -7.88 -11.08
C ARG A 27 6.78 -8.64 -10.77
N TYR A 28 6.89 -9.74 -10.06
CA TYR A 28 5.73 -10.51 -9.61
C TYR A 28 4.87 -9.72 -8.61
N THR A 29 5.50 -9.01 -7.67
CA THR A 29 4.78 -8.17 -6.69
C THR A 29 3.93 -7.10 -7.37
N ARG A 30 4.47 -6.48 -8.45
CA ARG A 30 3.70 -5.51 -9.25
C ARG A 30 2.50 -6.16 -9.92
N SER A 31 2.68 -7.30 -10.60
CA SER A 31 1.55 -8.00 -11.24
C SER A 31 0.49 -8.47 -10.24
N PHE A 32 0.90 -8.85 -9.03
CA PHE A 32 -0.03 -9.22 -7.96
C PHE A 32 -0.87 -8.04 -7.45
N ASN A 33 -0.24 -6.86 -7.28
CA ASN A 33 -0.90 -5.68 -6.76
C ASN A 33 -1.68 -4.90 -7.83
N TYR A 34 -1.26 -5.01 -9.09
CA TYR A 34 -1.81 -4.29 -10.23
C TYR A 34 -2.18 -5.28 -11.35
N PRO A 35 -3.31 -6.00 -11.21
CA PRO A 35 -3.77 -6.98 -12.19
C PRO A 35 -4.10 -6.33 -13.54
N GLU A 36 -4.30 -7.16 -14.57
CA GLU A 36 -4.59 -6.70 -15.94
C GLU A 36 -6.03 -6.24 -16.16
N THR A 37 -6.91 -6.53 -15.20
CA THR A 37 -8.34 -6.25 -15.29
C THR A 37 -8.71 -5.06 -14.41
N SER A 38 -9.34 -4.07 -15.01
CA SER A 38 -9.91 -2.91 -14.33
C SER A 38 -11.08 -3.32 -13.42
N CYS A 39 -11.26 -2.59 -12.34
CA CYS A 39 -12.39 -2.79 -11.42
C CYS A 39 -12.74 -1.50 -10.69
N VAL A 40 -13.97 -1.42 -10.20
CA VAL A 40 -14.40 -0.41 -9.23
C VAL A 40 -14.50 -1.09 -7.87
N LYS A 41 -13.94 -0.45 -6.85
CA LYS A 41 -14.00 -0.89 -5.45
C LYS A 41 -14.93 0.02 -4.69
N THR A 42 -15.81 -0.57 -3.89
CA THR A 42 -16.82 0.11 -3.08
C THR A 42 -16.81 -0.43 -1.65
N LYS A 43 -17.62 0.14 -0.78
CA LYS A 43 -17.79 -0.34 0.60
C LYS A 43 -18.24 -1.80 0.67
N ALA A 44 -19.02 -2.27 -0.31
CA ALA A 44 -19.47 -3.66 -0.40
C ALA A 44 -18.33 -4.66 -0.60
N ASP A 45 -17.17 -4.20 -1.07
CA ASP A 45 -15.98 -5.03 -1.32
C ASP A 45 -15.10 -5.25 -0.09
N LEU A 46 -15.36 -4.54 1.03
CA LEU A 46 -14.59 -4.68 2.28
C LEU A 46 -14.48 -6.13 2.80
N PRO A 47 -15.56 -6.94 2.82
CA PRO A 47 -15.45 -8.33 3.26
C PRO A 47 -14.53 -9.18 2.37
N LYS A 48 -14.46 -8.86 1.06
CA LYS A 48 -13.69 -9.61 0.07
C LYS A 48 -12.24 -9.19 0.00
N TYR A 49 -11.97 -7.88 -0.02
CA TYR A 49 -10.64 -7.33 -0.28
C TYR A 49 -9.95 -6.73 0.96
N GLY A 50 -10.68 -6.57 2.08
CA GLY A 50 -10.11 -5.98 3.29
C GLY A 50 -9.46 -4.62 3.00
N VAL A 51 -8.23 -4.43 3.49
CA VAL A 51 -7.47 -3.18 3.30
C VAL A 51 -7.23 -2.82 1.83
N LYS A 52 -7.24 -3.79 0.91
CA LYS A 52 -7.11 -3.50 -0.54
C LYS A 52 -8.30 -2.72 -1.12
N THR A 53 -9.43 -2.70 -0.45
CA THR A 53 -10.55 -1.83 -0.85
C THR A 53 -10.14 -0.37 -0.82
N TYR A 54 -9.32 0.04 0.15
CA TYR A 54 -8.80 1.40 0.31
C TYR A 54 -7.55 1.68 -0.54
N PHE A 55 -7.05 0.67 -1.27
CA PHE A 55 -5.83 0.86 -2.05
C PHE A 55 -6.07 1.81 -3.22
N CYS A 56 -5.43 2.96 -3.16
CA CYS A 56 -5.29 3.95 -4.22
C CYS A 56 -3.84 4.44 -4.19
N SER A 57 -3.23 4.71 -5.31
CA SER A 57 -1.80 5.06 -5.32
C SER A 57 -1.55 6.40 -6.01
N ASN A 58 -1.03 7.35 -5.26
CA ASN A 58 -0.66 8.69 -5.73
C ASN A 58 0.45 8.72 -6.78
N VAL A 59 1.09 7.59 -7.08
CA VAL A 59 2.03 7.50 -8.21
C VAL A 59 1.36 7.92 -9.53
N CYS A 60 0.09 7.54 -9.72
CA CYS A 60 -0.74 8.02 -10.82
C CYS A 60 -2.21 7.86 -10.43
N ALA A 61 -2.77 8.89 -9.82
CA ALA A 61 -4.16 8.93 -9.39
C ALA A 61 -4.82 10.24 -9.81
N ALA A 62 -6.14 10.21 -9.92
CA ALA A 62 -6.99 11.37 -10.15
C ALA A 62 -8.16 11.34 -9.18
N TYR A 63 -8.57 12.50 -8.71
CA TYR A 63 -9.64 12.68 -7.74
C TYR A 63 -10.68 13.67 -8.28
N LYS A 64 -11.96 13.43 -8.04
CA LYS A 64 -12.99 14.45 -8.30
C LYS A 64 -12.83 15.57 -7.28
N LYS A 65 -12.52 16.78 -7.75
CA LYS A 65 -12.21 17.94 -6.92
C LYS A 65 -13.29 18.21 -5.86
N GLU A 66 -14.54 18.21 -6.29
CA GLU A 66 -15.70 18.49 -5.42
C GLU A 66 -15.82 17.47 -4.26
N ILE A 67 -15.60 16.18 -4.56
CA ILE A 67 -15.63 15.13 -3.54
C ILE A 67 -14.39 15.22 -2.65
N PHE A 68 -13.22 15.53 -3.24
CA PHE A 68 -11.97 15.69 -2.51
C PHE A 68 -12.07 16.82 -1.48
N GLU A 69 -12.56 17.97 -1.88
CA GLU A 69 -12.76 19.13 -1.00
C GLU A 69 -13.84 18.86 0.06
N LYS A 70 -14.95 18.24 -0.32
CA LYS A 70 -16.04 17.85 0.59
C LYS A 70 -15.58 16.93 1.71
N LEU A 71 -14.64 16.03 1.44
CA LEU A 71 -14.10 15.07 2.41
C LEU A 71 -12.86 15.57 3.15
N GLY A 72 -12.45 16.83 2.96
CA GLY A 72 -11.34 17.46 3.65
C GLY A 72 -9.96 17.17 3.05
N GLY A 73 -9.90 16.55 1.85
CA GLY A 73 -8.63 16.29 1.16
C GLY A 73 -7.75 15.26 1.82
N PHE A 74 -6.45 15.34 1.56
CA PHE A 74 -5.46 14.54 2.27
C PHE A 74 -5.27 15.02 3.70
N VAL A 75 -4.98 14.09 4.59
CA VAL A 75 -4.58 14.42 5.96
C VAL A 75 -3.33 15.31 5.92
N GLU A 76 -3.35 16.40 6.70
CA GLU A 76 -2.27 17.40 6.69
C GLU A 76 -0.93 16.82 7.18
N ARG A 77 -1.00 15.85 8.09
CA ARG A 77 0.18 15.22 8.66
C ARG A 77 0.02 13.71 8.79
N THR A 78 0.84 12.97 8.08
CA THR A 78 1.04 11.52 8.23
C THR A 78 2.43 11.14 7.76
N ILE A 79 3.01 10.11 8.36
CA ILE A 79 4.33 9.59 7.95
C ILE A 79 4.25 8.78 6.65
N PHE A 80 3.07 8.22 6.35
CA PHE A 80 2.84 7.33 5.21
C PHE A 80 1.33 7.18 4.93
N ASN A 81 0.95 6.66 3.74
CA ASN A 81 -0.42 6.27 3.39
C ASN A 81 -1.45 7.42 3.26
N GLU A 82 -1.06 8.64 2.99
CA GLU A 82 -2.01 9.74 2.79
C GLU A 82 -3.10 9.39 1.77
N ASP A 83 -2.71 8.67 0.71
CA ASP A 83 -3.60 8.17 -0.33
C ASP A 83 -4.59 7.12 0.17
N MET A 84 -4.13 6.16 0.97
CA MET A 84 -5.00 5.12 1.54
C MET A 84 -5.92 5.65 2.64
N ILE A 85 -5.46 6.64 3.43
CA ILE A 85 -6.27 7.29 4.45
C ILE A 85 -7.43 8.02 3.78
N TYR A 86 -7.13 8.84 2.77
CA TYR A 86 -8.16 9.51 1.98
C TYR A 86 -9.10 8.52 1.28
N ALA A 87 -8.55 7.49 0.65
CA ALA A 87 -9.33 6.45 0.00
C ALA A 87 -10.25 5.68 0.97
N GLY A 88 -9.80 5.49 2.22
CA GLY A 88 -10.64 4.94 3.29
C GLY A 88 -11.82 5.84 3.62
N ASN A 89 -11.58 7.15 3.80
CA ASN A 89 -12.65 8.14 4.01
C ASN A 89 -13.64 8.16 2.85
N LEU A 90 -13.12 8.12 1.61
CA LEU A 90 -13.92 8.09 0.39
C LEU A 90 -14.87 6.88 0.36
N ILE A 91 -14.35 5.67 0.60
CA ILE A 91 -15.13 4.43 0.64
C ILE A 91 -16.14 4.44 1.79
N GLN A 92 -15.76 4.94 2.97
CA GLN A 92 -16.67 5.04 4.13
C GLN A 92 -17.81 6.03 3.88
N ALA A 93 -17.54 7.10 3.13
CA ALA A 93 -18.55 8.07 2.69
C ALA A 93 -19.47 7.54 1.57
N GLY A 94 -19.26 6.32 1.08
CA GLY A 94 -20.14 5.66 0.09
C GLY A 94 -19.69 5.84 -1.36
N TYR A 95 -18.56 6.47 -1.61
CA TYR A 95 -18.00 6.60 -2.95
C TYR A 95 -17.16 5.39 -3.37
N GLY A 96 -16.92 5.26 -4.67
CA GLY A 96 -16.10 4.20 -5.26
C GLY A 96 -14.70 4.67 -5.67
N ILE A 97 -13.79 3.71 -5.81
CA ILE A 97 -12.44 3.90 -6.34
C ILE A 97 -12.28 3.06 -7.60
N ALA A 98 -12.02 3.68 -8.75
CA ALA A 98 -11.75 2.97 -9.99
C ALA A 98 -10.26 2.62 -10.12
N TYR A 99 -9.98 1.36 -10.40
CA TYR A 99 -8.68 0.91 -10.88
C TYR A 99 -8.73 0.80 -12.40
N ALA A 100 -7.92 1.58 -13.09
CA ALA A 100 -7.83 1.62 -14.55
C ALA A 100 -6.59 0.85 -15.02
N ALA A 101 -6.75 -0.42 -15.39
CA ALA A 101 -5.64 -1.28 -15.80
C ALA A 101 -5.03 -0.90 -17.15
N GLU A 102 -5.79 -0.25 -18.01
CA GLU A 102 -5.39 0.29 -19.31
C GLU A 102 -4.52 1.55 -19.19
N ALA A 103 -4.72 2.36 -18.14
CA ALA A 103 -3.85 3.48 -17.80
C ALA A 103 -2.58 2.96 -17.12
N LYS A 104 -1.42 3.10 -17.75
CA LYS A 104 -0.18 2.47 -17.32
C LYS A 104 0.88 3.50 -16.98
N VAL A 105 1.61 3.26 -15.88
CA VAL A 105 2.78 4.02 -15.47
C VAL A 105 3.91 3.07 -15.07
N ILE A 106 5.15 3.39 -15.44
CA ILE A 106 6.32 2.60 -15.03
C ILE A 106 6.74 3.07 -13.64
N HIS A 107 6.64 2.20 -12.64
CA HIS A 107 7.06 2.49 -11.27
C HIS A 107 7.39 1.20 -10.52
N SER A 108 8.62 1.11 -10.04
CA SER A 108 9.06 0.01 -9.18
C SER A 108 10.29 0.42 -8.36
N HIS A 109 10.58 -0.32 -7.31
CA HIS A 109 11.69 -0.08 -6.41
C HIS A 109 12.42 -1.38 -6.10
N ASN A 110 13.74 -1.35 -6.15
CA ASN A 110 14.60 -2.44 -5.70
C ASN A 110 15.12 -2.14 -4.29
N TYR A 111 14.25 -2.22 -3.29
CA TYR A 111 14.62 -1.99 -1.90
C TYR A 111 15.45 -3.13 -1.32
N SER A 112 16.51 -2.80 -0.57
CA SER A 112 17.24 -3.72 0.30
C SER A 112 16.36 -4.20 1.46
N CYS A 113 16.81 -5.24 2.18
CA CYS A 113 16.09 -5.71 3.38
C CYS A 113 15.90 -4.62 4.43
N MET A 114 16.92 -3.78 4.66
CA MET A 114 16.83 -2.68 5.63
C MET A 114 15.90 -1.58 5.16
N GLN A 115 15.94 -1.19 3.88
CA GLN A 115 14.98 -0.24 3.33
C GLN A 115 13.54 -0.77 3.41
N GLN A 116 13.33 -2.08 3.19
CA GLN A 116 12.03 -2.72 3.39
C GLN A 116 11.59 -2.67 4.87
N PHE A 117 12.51 -2.88 5.81
CA PHE A 117 12.22 -2.76 7.24
C PHE A 117 11.79 -1.33 7.58
N HIS A 118 12.58 -0.32 7.23
CA HIS A 118 12.28 1.08 7.55
C HIS A 118 10.97 1.55 6.92
N ARG A 119 10.74 1.24 5.64
CA ARG A 119 9.50 1.58 4.95
C ARG A 119 8.28 0.95 5.61
N ASN A 120 8.38 -0.31 6.01
CA ASN A 120 7.26 -1.00 6.67
C ASN A 120 7.10 -0.57 8.13
N PHE A 121 8.16 -0.08 8.79
CA PHE A 121 8.03 0.59 10.06
C PHE A 121 7.14 1.84 9.93
N ASP A 122 7.42 2.72 8.99
CA ASP A 122 6.62 3.92 8.75
C ASP A 122 5.16 3.57 8.35
N LEU A 123 4.96 2.51 7.55
CA LEU A 123 3.65 1.96 7.26
C LEU A 123 2.90 1.52 8.53
N GLY A 124 3.58 0.83 9.43
CA GLY A 124 3.03 0.38 10.71
C GLY A 124 2.65 1.56 11.62
N VAL A 125 3.51 2.58 11.69
CA VAL A 125 3.25 3.84 12.41
C VAL A 125 1.99 4.50 11.88
N SER A 126 1.92 4.76 10.58
CA SER A 126 0.76 5.39 9.94
C SER A 126 -0.55 4.65 10.26
N GLN A 127 -0.55 3.33 10.16
CA GLN A 127 -1.75 2.54 10.50
C GLN A 127 -2.10 2.55 12.00
N ALA A 128 -1.12 2.77 12.88
CA ALA A 128 -1.36 2.89 14.31
C ALA A 128 -1.90 4.28 14.70
N GLU A 129 -1.57 5.30 13.91
CA GLU A 129 -2.03 6.69 14.10
C GLU A 129 -3.43 6.93 13.51
N HIS A 130 -3.84 6.13 12.52
CA HIS A 130 -5.15 6.22 11.86
C HIS A 130 -6.03 4.98 12.10
N PRO A 131 -6.38 4.66 13.38
CA PRO A 131 -7.22 3.52 13.71
C PRO A 131 -8.64 3.63 13.13
N GLU A 132 -9.16 4.84 12.92
CA GLU A 132 -10.46 5.11 12.32
C GLU A 132 -10.59 4.51 10.91
N ILE A 133 -9.47 4.39 10.19
CA ILE A 133 -9.41 3.77 8.85
C ILE A 133 -9.01 2.30 8.95
N PHE A 134 -7.95 1.99 9.70
CA PHE A 134 -7.27 0.69 9.61
C PHE A 134 -7.70 -0.33 10.68
N ALA A 135 -8.38 0.09 11.78
CA ALA A 135 -8.77 -0.86 12.82
C ALA A 135 -9.87 -1.85 12.38
N SER A 136 -10.76 -1.42 11.46
CA SER A 136 -11.86 -2.22 10.95
C SER A 136 -11.46 -3.23 9.87
N VAL A 137 -10.23 -3.14 9.34
CA VAL A 137 -9.76 -3.96 8.21
C VAL A 137 -8.47 -4.70 8.56
N LYS A 138 -8.40 -5.99 8.20
CA LYS A 138 -7.20 -6.81 8.42
C LYS A 138 -6.19 -6.56 7.31
N SER A 139 -5.04 -5.99 7.65
CA SER A 139 -3.94 -5.73 6.71
C SER A 139 -3.03 -6.95 6.51
N GLU A 140 -2.84 -7.78 7.56
CA GLU A 140 -1.90 -8.91 7.56
C GLU A 140 -2.29 -10.01 6.56
N GLY A 141 -3.59 -10.22 6.35
CA GLY A 141 -4.09 -11.26 5.44
C GLY A 141 -3.56 -11.12 4.00
N GLU A 142 -3.48 -9.89 3.49
CA GLU A 142 -2.96 -9.63 2.14
C GLU A 142 -1.44 -9.83 2.06
N GLY A 143 -0.70 -9.45 3.09
CA GLY A 143 0.74 -9.72 3.17
C GLY A 143 1.05 -11.21 3.13
N ILE A 144 0.34 -12.02 3.93
CA ILE A 144 0.47 -13.48 3.96
C ILE A 144 0.10 -14.10 2.60
N ARG A 145 -0.97 -13.61 1.97
CA ARG A 145 -1.40 -14.06 0.65
C ARG A 145 -0.34 -13.81 -0.41
N LEU A 146 0.24 -12.61 -0.44
CA LEU A 146 1.34 -12.26 -1.33
C LEU A 146 2.53 -13.18 -1.12
N VAL A 147 2.96 -13.41 0.12
CA VAL A 147 4.09 -14.29 0.44
C VAL A 147 3.85 -15.71 -0.07
N LYS A 148 2.68 -16.30 0.22
CA LYS A 148 2.33 -17.64 -0.23
C LYS A 148 2.30 -17.75 -1.77
N GLN A 149 1.75 -16.77 -2.44
CA GLN A 149 1.65 -16.79 -3.90
C GLN A 149 3.02 -16.54 -4.56
N THR A 150 3.83 -15.64 -4.02
CA THR A 150 5.21 -15.42 -4.50
C THR A 150 6.04 -16.70 -4.36
N PHE A 151 5.94 -17.38 -3.22
CA PHE A 151 6.64 -18.65 -2.99
C PHE A 151 6.26 -19.69 -4.05
N ARG A 152 4.96 -19.90 -4.29
CA ARG A 152 4.46 -20.81 -5.34
C ARG A 152 4.95 -20.40 -6.73
N TYR A 153 4.94 -19.11 -7.02
CA TYR A 153 5.40 -18.57 -8.30
C TYR A 153 6.91 -18.83 -8.51
N LEU A 154 7.74 -18.63 -7.49
CA LEU A 154 9.17 -18.92 -7.57
C LEU A 154 9.44 -20.40 -7.88
N ILE A 155 8.72 -21.30 -7.22
CA ILE A 155 8.83 -22.76 -7.49
C ILE A 155 8.39 -23.07 -8.91
N SER A 156 7.21 -22.58 -9.33
CA SER A 156 6.66 -22.87 -10.68
C SER A 156 7.55 -22.34 -11.82
N ARG A 157 8.36 -21.31 -11.55
CA ARG A 157 9.32 -20.75 -12.51
C ARG A 157 10.73 -21.32 -12.37
N GLY A 158 10.95 -22.33 -11.52
CA GLY A 158 12.25 -22.91 -11.26
C GLY A 158 13.25 -21.95 -10.60
N LYS A 159 12.79 -20.87 -9.95
CA LYS A 159 13.65 -19.83 -9.34
C LYS A 159 13.84 -20.06 -7.84
N ILE A 160 14.06 -21.30 -7.43
CA ILE A 160 14.13 -21.71 -6.02
C ILE A 160 15.29 -21.03 -5.25
N TRP A 161 16.39 -20.70 -5.92
CA TRP A 161 17.52 -19.98 -5.29
C TRP A 161 17.19 -18.56 -4.84
N LEU A 162 16.08 -17.97 -5.31
CA LEU A 162 15.61 -16.67 -4.84
C LEU A 162 14.82 -16.77 -3.53
N ILE A 163 14.40 -17.98 -3.13
CA ILE A 163 13.57 -18.19 -1.94
C ILE A 163 14.21 -17.69 -0.65
N PRO A 164 15.50 -17.99 -0.34
CA PRO A 164 16.12 -17.50 0.89
C PRO A 164 16.11 -15.98 1.00
N GLY A 165 16.49 -15.28 -0.07
CA GLY A 165 16.45 -13.82 -0.13
C GLY A 165 15.04 -13.25 0.00
N PHE A 166 14.06 -13.89 -0.64
CA PHE A 166 12.65 -13.51 -0.54
C PHE A 166 12.09 -13.69 0.89
N VAL A 167 12.43 -14.78 1.55
CA VAL A 167 12.02 -15.04 2.95
C VAL A 167 12.63 -13.99 3.88
N MET A 168 13.92 -13.69 3.71
CA MET A 168 14.60 -12.65 4.50
C MET A 168 13.96 -11.27 4.29
N GLN A 169 13.69 -10.86 3.05
CA GLN A 169 13.00 -9.60 2.76
C GLN A 169 11.59 -9.55 3.36
N SER A 170 10.85 -10.66 3.28
CA SER A 170 9.52 -10.76 3.87
C SER A 170 9.55 -10.66 5.39
N GLY A 171 10.57 -11.26 6.02
CA GLY A 171 10.85 -11.14 7.45
C GLY A 171 11.16 -9.69 7.86
N CYS A 172 12.00 -9.00 7.10
CA CYS A 172 12.31 -7.57 7.33
C CYS A 172 11.05 -6.70 7.23
N LYS A 173 10.22 -6.89 6.20
CA LYS A 173 8.94 -6.19 6.06
C LYS A 173 8.04 -6.39 7.28
N TYR A 174 7.86 -7.64 7.68
CA TYR A 174 6.98 -7.98 8.80
C TYR A 174 7.50 -7.45 10.13
N ALA A 175 8.81 -7.58 10.39
CA ALA A 175 9.45 -7.04 11.59
C ALA A 175 9.31 -5.52 11.68
N GLY A 176 9.57 -4.81 10.58
CA GLY A 176 9.38 -3.36 10.48
C GLY A 176 7.92 -2.97 10.78
N TYR A 177 6.97 -3.63 10.12
CA TYR A 177 5.54 -3.38 10.33
C TYR A 177 5.11 -3.57 11.79
N LEU A 178 5.50 -4.68 12.42
CA LEU A 178 5.18 -4.95 13.83
C LEU A 178 5.81 -3.93 14.78
N ALA A 179 7.06 -3.54 14.53
CA ALA A 179 7.74 -2.50 15.31
C ALA A 179 7.01 -1.15 15.16
N GLY A 180 6.63 -0.79 13.92
CA GLY A 180 5.85 0.42 13.64
C GLY A 180 4.49 0.43 14.32
N LYS A 181 3.74 -0.68 14.28
CA LYS A 181 2.46 -0.80 15.02
C LYS A 181 2.60 -0.59 16.54
N LYS A 182 3.80 -0.80 17.08
CA LYS A 182 4.10 -0.68 18.51
C LYS A 182 5.05 0.49 18.81
N TYR A 183 5.25 1.43 17.90
CA TYR A 183 6.25 2.50 18.00
C TYR A 183 6.18 3.28 19.32
N ARG A 184 4.98 3.51 19.87
CA ARG A 184 4.77 4.21 21.14
C ARG A 184 5.42 3.53 22.35
N LYS A 185 5.80 2.24 22.21
CA LYS A 185 6.53 1.47 23.25
C LYS A 185 8.05 1.49 23.05
N LEU A 186 8.52 2.09 21.96
CA LEU A 186 9.95 2.16 21.64
C LEU A 186 10.53 3.48 22.17
N PRO A 187 11.78 3.48 22.65
CA PRO A 187 12.48 4.71 22.95
C PRO A 187 12.73 5.53 21.68
N GLU A 188 12.76 6.85 21.79
CA GLU A 188 12.91 7.78 20.67
C GLU A 188 14.10 7.41 19.74
N LYS A 189 15.26 7.09 20.32
CA LYS A 189 16.43 6.66 19.53
C LYS A 189 16.15 5.43 18.66
N ALA A 190 15.34 4.49 19.14
CA ALA A 190 14.95 3.31 18.37
C ALA A 190 13.97 3.68 17.26
N VAL A 191 13.02 4.57 17.52
CA VAL A 191 12.09 5.11 16.50
C VAL A 191 12.88 5.79 15.39
N MET A 192 13.83 6.67 15.75
CA MET A 192 14.69 7.38 14.80
C MET A 192 15.58 6.45 13.97
N TRP A 193 15.97 5.31 14.53
CA TRP A 193 16.72 4.30 13.78
C TRP A 193 15.82 3.49 12.85
N CYS A 194 14.57 3.21 13.26
CA CYS A 194 13.64 2.38 12.50
C CYS A 194 12.98 3.12 11.33
N THR A 195 12.83 4.44 11.40
CA THR A 195 12.09 5.22 10.40
C THR A 195 12.91 5.44 9.11
N MET A 196 12.20 5.52 7.98
CA MET A 196 12.74 6.04 6.72
C MET A 196 12.55 7.56 6.62
N SER A 197 11.69 8.14 7.46
CA SER A 197 11.25 9.54 7.42
C SER A 197 11.61 10.31 8.70
N PRO A 198 12.91 10.54 9.00
CA PRO A 198 13.34 11.15 10.26
C PRO A 198 12.83 12.59 10.45
N TYR A 199 12.52 13.31 9.38
CA TYR A 199 11.97 14.67 9.46
C TYR A 199 10.58 14.70 10.09
N TYR A 200 9.75 13.69 9.84
CA TYR A 200 8.42 13.56 10.45
C TYR A 200 8.46 13.66 11.98
N TRP A 201 9.50 13.10 12.60
CA TRP A 201 9.67 13.05 14.05
C TRP A 201 10.29 14.31 14.66
N LYS A 202 11.00 15.11 13.87
CA LYS A 202 11.66 16.35 14.34
C LYS A 202 10.69 17.53 14.45
N GLU A 203 9.54 17.45 13.83
CA GLU A 203 8.50 18.48 13.81
C GLU A 203 7.41 18.25 14.88
N GLN A 204 7.68 17.38 15.86
CA GLN A 204 6.76 17.11 16.98
C GLN A 204 7.01 18.03 18.16
#